data_a5cc5238d77767f1ed8c283f6c9bfcf5
#
_entry.id   a5cc5238d77767f1ed8c283f6c9bfcf5
#
_cell.length_a   1.000
_cell.length_b   1.000
_cell.length_c   1.000
_cell.angle_alpha   90.00
_cell.angle_beta   90.00
_cell.angle_gamma   90.00
#
_symmetry.space_group_name_H-M   'P 1'
#
loop_
_entity.id
_entity.type
_entity.pdbx_description
1 polymer ?
#
loop_
_entity_poly.entity_id
_entity_poly.type
_entity_poly.pdbx_seq_one_letter_code
_entity_poly.pdbx_strand_id
1 'polypeptide(L)'
;MMRFTHPAAILICVIAAFVSAAAGCGGGQATPKLYNRLIFLTRQSGDYDIRLRTSNDRQPVELGRVLPWDSQPVWSPDGSRIAFYSDRNFNLPDRDDNVDLYVMAPDGSGLTRLTNDPASDAFPYWSPDGQRLAFYSERDGQGDVYIMNADGSGVKRVTDDAALDIPYGWSPDGQKLLVSSGRSGNLDLFTMKTDGGDVKRVTSLEGDDVAAQWSPDGSQIAFESATGRNVEVYVVNADGSNLVDLTLRPLRDAHPVWAPDSVRLAFVSDRTADSEIYVMDTNYSFLTQVTAVQREDAWPAWSPDGTQLAFVSDRDNNHEIYLANADGTGQTRLTNDPNPDLSPEWSPDGSRLAFVRYRGGRRDIYVMNV
;
A
#
# COMPACT_ATOMS: atom_id res chain seq x y z
N MET A 1 17.40 -17.57 23.33
CA MET A 1 16.08 -17.54 23.97
C MET A 1 15.83 -16.12 24.42
N MET A 2 15.51 -15.23 23.49
CA MET A 2 15.11 -13.84 23.77
C MET A 2 13.62 -13.72 23.42
N ARG A 3 12.84 -13.52 24.46
CA ARG A 3 11.41 -13.19 24.31
C ARG A 3 11.33 -11.75 23.82
N PHE A 4 10.85 -11.54 22.61
CA PHE A 4 10.44 -10.24 22.13
C PHE A 4 9.13 -9.87 22.81
N THR A 5 9.24 -9.06 23.85
CA THR A 5 8.10 -8.38 24.44
C THR A 5 7.81 -7.15 23.56
N HIS A 6 6.68 -7.14 22.91
CA HIS A 6 6.05 -6.08 22.12
C HIS A 6 6.87 -5.58 20.92
N PRO A 7 6.45 -5.83 19.69
CA PRO A 7 6.94 -5.06 18.56
C PRO A 7 6.39 -3.65 18.70
N ALA A 8 7.30 -2.69 18.80
CA ALA A 8 7.00 -1.32 18.44
C ALA A 8 6.38 -1.37 17.06
N ALA A 9 5.20 -0.80 16.91
CA ALA A 9 4.49 -0.74 15.65
C ALA A 9 5.41 -0.12 14.60
N ILE A 10 6.00 -0.96 13.74
CA ILE A 10 6.47 -0.53 12.45
C ILE A 10 5.17 -0.27 11.67
N LEU A 11 4.76 0.99 11.66
CA LEU A 11 3.66 1.47 10.85
C LEU A 11 4.15 1.50 9.40
N ILE A 12 4.22 0.33 8.77
CA ILE A 12 4.39 0.25 7.33
C ILE A 12 3.01 0.57 6.74
N CYS A 13 2.78 1.85 6.44
CA CYS A 13 1.67 2.23 5.57
C CYS A 13 2.02 1.76 4.16
N VAL A 14 1.63 0.52 3.83
CA VAL A 14 1.55 0.13 2.43
C VAL A 14 0.22 0.65 1.90
N ILE A 15 0.30 1.76 1.20
CA ILE A 15 -0.84 2.36 0.51
C ILE A 15 -0.96 1.77 -0.88
N ALA A 16 -2.20 1.45 -1.19
CA ALA A 16 -2.85 1.46 -2.48
C ALA A 16 -2.33 0.51 -3.55
N ALA A 17 -3.10 -0.51 -3.75
CA ALA A 17 -3.17 -1.18 -5.04
C ALA A 17 -3.65 -0.19 -6.11
N PHE A 18 -2.74 0.29 -6.94
CA PHE A 18 -3.12 0.93 -8.19
C PHE A 18 -3.68 -0.11 -9.15
N VAL A 19 -4.95 -0.02 -9.43
CA VAL A 19 -5.51 -0.67 -10.60
C VAL A 19 -5.19 0.23 -11.81
N SER A 20 -4.08 -0.01 -12.48
CA SER A 20 -3.87 0.54 -13.79
C SER A 20 -4.76 -0.23 -14.77
N ALA A 21 -5.80 0.41 -15.27
CA ALA A 21 -6.53 -0.11 -16.42
C ALA A 21 -5.59 0.00 -17.63
N ALA A 22 -4.95 -1.11 -17.98
CA ALA A 22 -4.28 -1.21 -19.28
C ALA A 22 -5.34 -1.07 -20.37
N ALA A 23 -5.31 0.02 -21.10
CA ALA A 23 -6.10 0.20 -22.31
C ALA A 23 -5.55 -0.73 -23.39
N GLY A 24 -6.04 -1.97 -23.43
CA GLY A 24 -5.88 -2.85 -24.58
C GLY A 24 -6.71 -2.34 -25.75
N CYS A 25 -6.07 -2.03 -26.88
CA CYS A 25 -6.72 -1.75 -28.14
C CYS A 25 -7.53 -2.97 -28.59
N GLY A 26 -8.85 -2.92 -28.44
CA GLY A 26 -9.79 -3.91 -28.97
C GLY A 26 -11.20 -3.42 -28.76
N GLY A 27 -11.84 -2.96 -29.83
CA GLY A 27 -13.14 -2.31 -29.82
C GLY A 27 -14.27 -3.15 -29.24
N GLY A 28 -14.71 -2.75 -28.09
CA GLY A 28 -15.92 -3.17 -27.42
C GLY A 28 -16.11 -2.25 -26.24
N GLN A 29 -17.17 -1.44 -26.25
CA GLN A 29 -17.50 -0.57 -25.13
C GLN A 29 -17.84 -1.41 -23.89
N ALA A 30 -16.85 -1.71 -23.08
CA ALA A 30 -17.10 -2.11 -21.70
C ALA A 30 -17.33 -0.82 -20.91
N THR A 31 -18.57 -0.57 -20.53
CA THR A 31 -18.89 0.46 -19.54
C THR A 31 -18.09 0.15 -18.28
N PRO A 32 -17.29 1.09 -17.74
CA PRO A 32 -16.58 0.86 -16.49
C PRO A 32 -17.61 0.55 -15.42
N LYS A 33 -17.49 -0.61 -14.77
CA LYS A 33 -18.27 -0.92 -13.59
C LYS A 33 -17.80 0.01 -12.47
N LEU A 34 -18.62 0.96 -12.12
CA LEU A 34 -18.43 1.84 -10.97
C LEU A 34 -18.43 0.99 -9.69
N TYR A 35 -17.27 0.84 -9.09
CA TYR A 35 -17.13 0.18 -7.80
C TYR A 35 -17.38 1.21 -6.68
N ASN A 36 -18.63 1.32 -6.24
CA ASN A 36 -19.04 2.19 -5.14
C ASN A 36 -18.79 1.55 -3.77
N ARG A 37 -17.67 0.84 -3.58
CA ARG A 37 -17.42 0.06 -2.38
C ARG A 37 -16.04 0.33 -1.83
N LEU A 38 -15.94 0.48 -0.52
CA LEU A 38 -14.74 0.80 0.23
C LEU A 38 -14.44 -0.25 1.27
N ILE A 39 -13.18 -0.56 1.45
CA ILE A 39 -12.69 -1.44 2.50
C ILE A 39 -11.91 -0.64 3.52
N PHE A 40 -12.04 -1.00 4.77
CA PHE A 40 -11.34 -0.32 5.84
C PHE A 40 -11.18 -1.20 7.08
N LEU A 41 -10.19 -0.87 7.89
CA LEU A 41 -9.99 -1.46 9.20
C LEU A 41 -10.72 -0.64 10.25
N THR A 42 -11.51 -1.29 11.08
CA THR A 42 -12.07 -0.66 12.28
C THR A 42 -11.51 -1.34 13.52
N ARG A 43 -11.31 -0.57 14.58
CA ARG A 43 -11.01 -1.11 15.90
C ARG A 43 -12.22 -0.94 16.80
N GLN A 44 -12.82 -2.05 17.21
CA GLN A 44 -13.88 -2.05 18.19
C GLN A 44 -13.49 -2.93 19.38
N SER A 45 -13.58 -2.41 20.61
CA SER A 45 -13.28 -3.15 21.85
C SER A 45 -11.90 -3.79 21.96
N GLY A 46 -10.91 -3.29 21.22
CA GLY A 46 -9.52 -3.76 21.28
C GLY A 46 -9.04 -4.46 20.02
N ASP A 47 -9.94 -4.87 19.15
CA ASP A 47 -9.66 -5.66 17.96
C ASP A 47 -9.86 -4.86 16.68
N TYR A 48 -9.24 -5.33 15.58
CA TYR A 48 -9.35 -4.75 14.25
C TYR A 48 -10.26 -5.60 13.38
N ASP A 49 -11.26 -5.00 12.75
CA ASP A 49 -12.17 -5.65 11.81
C ASP A 49 -12.08 -5.00 10.44
N ILE A 50 -12.22 -5.80 9.38
CA ILE A 50 -12.39 -5.29 8.03
C ILE A 50 -13.87 -4.99 7.79
N ARG A 51 -14.15 -3.79 7.31
CA ARG A 51 -15.52 -3.36 7.00
C ARG A 51 -15.63 -2.83 5.58
N LEU A 52 -16.80 -3.01 5.00
CA LEU A 52 -17.16 -2.46 3.70
C LEU A 52 -18.25 -1.41 3.85
N ARG A 53 -18.18 -0.38 3.03
CA ARG A 53 -19.26 0.60 2.89
C ARG A 53 -19.53 0.86 1.41
N THR A 54 -20.79 0.94 1.04
CA THR A 54 -21.21 1.46 -0.26
C THR A 54 -21.45 2.97 -0.16
N SER A 55 -21.25 3.70 -1.23
CA SER A 55 -21.42 5.15 -1.25
C SER A 55 -22.84 5.63 -0.91
N ASN A 56 -23.80 4.71 -0.94
CA ASN A 56 -25.22 5.01 -0.67
C ASN A 56 -25.65 4.62 0.74
N ASP A 57 -24.82 3.90 1.50
CA ASP A 57 -25.16 3.45 2.85
C ASP A 57 -24.57 4.38 3.89
N ARG A 58 -25.42 4.86 4.80
CA ARG A 58 -24.99 5.67 5.94
C ARG A 58 -24.37 4.86 7.08
N GLN A 59 -24.45 3.54 7.01
CA GLN A 59 -23.90 2.62 8.00
C GLN A 59 -22.86 1.70 7.35
N PRO A 60 -21.69 1.53 7.96
CA PRO A 60 -20.71 0.55 7.53
C PRO A 60 -21.28 -0.87 7.66
N VAL A 61 -21.04 -1.71 6.66
CA VAL A 61 -21.31 -3.14 6.77
C VAL A 61 -20.08 -3.81 7.38
N GLU A 62 -20.28 -4.52 8.48
CA GLU A 62 -19.23 -5.31 9.13
C GLU A 62 -18.96 -6.56 8.29
N LEU A 63 -17.73 -6.72 7.83
CA LEU A 63 -17.34 -7.84 6.98
C LEU A 63 -16.76 -9.01 7.76
N GLY A 64 -16.44 -8.79 9.03
CA GLY A 64 -15.97 -9.83 9.95
C GLY A 64 -16.65 -9.69 11.32
N ARG A 65 -17.06 -10.79 11.88
CA ARG A 65 -17.61 -10.84 13.24
C ARG A 65 -16.63 -11.58 14.13
N VAL A 66 -16.26 -10.94 15.25
CA VAL A 66 -15.54 -11.49 16.40
C VAL A 66 -14.01 -11.43 16.32
N LEU A 67 -13.44 -10.41 16.97
CA LEU A 67 -12.14 -10.36 17.65
C LEU A 67 -10.84 -10.72 16.90
N PRO A 68 -10.73 -10.86 15.59
CA PRO A 68 -9.43 -11.01 14.96
C PRO A 68 -8.81 -9.66 14.59
N TRP A 69 -7.52 -9.66 14.54
CA TRP A 69 -6.75 -8.57 13.97
C TRP A 69 -6.68 -8.70 12.45
N ASP A 70 -7.63 -8.10 11.77
CA ASP A 70 -7.65 -8.03 10.31
C ASP A 70 -6.78 -6.87 9.81
N SER A 71 -5.97 -7.08 8.80
CA SER A 71 -5.05 -6.06 8.30
C SER A 71 -4.81 -6.16 6.78
N GLN A 72 -4.35 -5.05 6.20
CA GLN A 72 -3.98 -4.89 4.79
C GLN A 72 -5.01 -5.45 3.80
N PRO A 73 -6.22 -4.91 3.77
CA PRO A 73 -7.15 -5.25 2.71
C PRO A 73 -6.61 -4.76 1.36
N VAL A 74 -6.62 -5.64 0.35
CA VAL A 74 -6.24 -5.31 -1.02
C VAL A 74 -7.32 -5.78 -1.99
N TRP A 75 -7.75 -4.88 -2.86
CA TRP A 75 -8.71 -5.19 -3.89
C TRP A 75 -8.10 -6.05 -5.00
N SER A 76 -8.87 -7.03 -5.50
CA SER A 76 -8.53 -7.64 -6.78
C SER A 76 -8.66 -6.58 -7.89
N PRO A 77 -7.88 -6.70 -8.99
CA PRO A 77 -7.88 -5.72 -10.06
C PRO A 77 -9.26 -5.46 -10.68
N ASP A 78 -10.14 -6.47 -10.67
CA ASP A 78 -11.52 -6.37 -11.16
C ASP A 78 -12.50 -5.84 -10.09
N GLY A 79 -12.02 -5.60 -8.85
CA GLY A 79 -12.83 -5.13 -7.73
C GLY A 79 -13.88 -6.15 -7.23
N SER A 80 -13.82 -7.40 -7.66
CA SER A 80 -14.79 -8.42 -7.27
C SER A 80 -14.47 -9.09 -5.93
N ARG A 81 -13.22 -9.02 -5.48
CA ARG A 81 -12.72 -9.68 -4.27
C ARG A 81 -11.79 -8.76 -3.46
N ILE A 82 -11.65 -9.12 -2.19
CA ILE A 82 -10.75 -8.48 -1.24
C ILE A 82 -9.90 -9.57 -0.63
N ALA A 83 -8.59 -9.46 -0.72
CA ALA A 83 -7.64 -10.27 0.03
C ALA A 83 -7.15 -9.48 1.26
N PHE A 84 -6.88 -10.17 2.35
CA PHE A 84 -6.39 -9.59 3.59
C PHE A 84 -5.74 -10.67 4.46
N TYR A 85 -5.02 -10.31 5.50
CA TYR A 85 -4.56 -11.26 6.49
C TYR A 85 -5.24 -11.04 7.84
N SER A 86 -5.39 -12.12 8.60
CA SER A 86 -6.16 -12.12 9.83
C SER A 86 -5.71 -13.25 10.77
N ASP A 87 -5.75 -12.99 12.07
CA ASP A 87 -5.55 -13.98 13.14
C ASP A 87 -6.86 -14.66 13.61
N ARG A 88 -7.93 -14.61 12.77
CA ARG A 88 -9.31 -15.05 13.11
C ARG A 88 -9.50 -16.53 13.40
N ASN A 89 -8.45 -17.32 13.49
CA ASN A 89 -8.51 -18.75 13.82
C ASN A 89 -8.97 -19.07 15.25
N PHE A 90 -9.57 -18.12 15.93
CA PHE A 90 -9.94 -18.16 17.34
C PHE A 90 -10.87 -19.31 17.80
N ASN A 91 -11.51 -20.02 16.88
CA ASN A 91 -12.47 -21.07 17.24
C ASN A 91 -11.88 -22.48 17.21
N LEU A 92 -10.60 -22.64 16.95
CA LEU A 92 -9.92 -23.92 17.00
C LEU A 92 -9.21 -24.09 18.36
N PRO A 93 -9.14 -25.30 18.93
CA PRO A 93 -8.48 -25.58 20.19
C PRO A 93 -6.96 -25.30 20.16
N ASP A 94 -6.40 -25.15 18.99
CA ASP A 94 -5.00 -24.82 18.73
C ASP A 94 -4.89 -23.34 18.37
N ARG A 95 -4.90 -22.51 19.40
CA ARG A 95 -4.67 -21.08 19.32
C ARG A 95 -3.18 -20.82 19.04
N ASP A 96 -2.81 -20.81 17.78
CA ASP A 96 -1.56 -20.29 17.30
C ASP A 96 -1.74 -18.77 17.06
N ASP A 97 -0.85 -17.97 17.61
CA ASP A 97 -0.83 -16.50 17.45
C ASP A 97 -0.35 -16.12 16.01
N ASN A 98 -0.66 -16.94 15.00
CA ASN A 98 -0.29 -16.72 13.61
C ASN A 98 -1.40 -16.00 12.84
N VAL A 99 -1.04 -15.39 11.73
CA VAL A 99 -1.99 -14.78 10.79
C VAL A 99 -2.04 -15.60 9.50
N ASP A 100 -3.21 -15.64 8.90
CA ASP A 100 -3.47 -16.31 7.63
C ASP A 100 -4.07 -15.36 6.60
N LEU A 101 -4.00 -15.76 5.35
CA LEU A 101 -4.63 -15.04 4.25
C LEU A 101 -6.08 -15.48 4.05
N TYR A 102 -6.90 -14.49 3.82
CA TYR A 102 -8.33 -14.64 3.54
C TYR A 102 -8.72 -13.87 2.29
N VAL A 103 -9.79 -14.32 1.68
CA VAL A 103 -10.47 -13.61 0.60
C VAL A 103 -11.96 -13.58 0.84
N MET A 104 -12.63 -12.52 0.41
CA MET A 104 -14.09 -12.39 0.46
C MET A 104 -14.58 -11.52 -0.69
N ALA A 105 -15.88 -11.60 -0.97
CA ALA A 105 -16.54 -10.63 -1.82
C ALA A 105 -16.69 -9.27 -1.11
N PRO A 106 -16.83 -8.18 -1.84
CA PRO A 106 -16.97 -6.84 -1.26
C PRO A 106 -18.22 -6.61 -0.40
N ASP A 107 -19.19 -7.50 -0.39
CA ASP A 107 -20.34 -7.48 0.51
C ASP A 107 -20.14 -8.35 1.76
N GLY A 108 -18.93 -8.87 1.96
CA GLY A 108 -18.57 -9.77 3.06
C GLY A 108 -18.97 -11.23 2.83
N SER A 109 -19.63 -11.54 1.73
CA SER A 109 -19.98 -12.92 1.40
C SER A 109 -18.77 -13.70 0.87
N GLY A 110 -18.87 -15.02 0.85
CA GLY A 110 -17.84 -15.88 0.29
C GLY A 110 -16.51 -15.83 1.03
N LEU A 111 -16.49 -15.45 2.32
CA LEU A 111 -15.27 -15.45 3.14
C LEU A 111 -14.63 -16.84 3.11
N THR A 112 -13.38 -16.87 2.62
CA THR A 112 -12.61 -18.10 2.46
C THR A 112 -11.20 -17.89 3.01
N ARG A 113 -10.73 -18.83 3.84
CA ARG A 113 -9.34 -18.91 4.27
C ARG A 113 -8.53 -19.51 3.13
N LEU A 114 -7.47 -18.82 2.70
CA LEU A 114 -6.61 -19.24 1.60
C LEU A 114 -5.38 -20.03 2.09
N THR A 115 -4.88 -19.69 3.27
CA THR A 115 -3.72 -20.36 3.87
C THR A 115 -4.09 -21.00 5.19
N ASN A 116 -3.38 -22.06 5.57
CA ASN A 116 -3.64 -22.86 6.76
C ASN A 116 -2.33 -23.47 7.30
N ASP A 117 -1.27 -22.71 7.25
CA ASP A 117 0.03 -23.11 7.78
C ASP A 117 0.14 -22.67 9.26
N PRO A 118 0.83 -23.41 10.15
CA PRO A 118 1.11 -22.96 11.51
C PRO A 118 1.95 -21.68 11.59
N ALA A 119 2.64 -21.31 10.52
CA ALA A 119 3.42 -20.08 10.42
C ALA A 119 2.56 -18.92 9.91
N SER A 120 3.02 -17.70 10.16
CA SER A 120 2.33 -16.49 9.69
C SER A 120 2.42 -16.32 8.19
N ASP A 121 1.28 -16.05 7.57
CA ASP A 121 1.12 -15.67 6.17
C ASP A 121 0.51 -14.27 6.09
N ALA A 122 1.20 -13.31 5.44
CA ALA A 122 0.82 -11.90 5.45
C ALA A 122 1.13 -11.19 4.12
N PHE A 123 0.79 -9.91 4.02
CA PHE A 123 1.14 -9.04 2.90
C PHE A 123 0.72 -9.58 1.54
N PRO A 124 -0.59 -9.81 1.30
CA PRO A 124 -1.06 -10.28 0.01
C PRO A 124 -0.97 -9.20 -1.07
N TYR A 125 -0.54 -9.59 -2.27
CA TYR A 125 -0.52 -8.75 -3.47
C TYR A 125 -1.15 -9.50 -4.63
N TRP A 126 -2.22 -8.95 -5.19
CA TRP A 126 -2.84 -9.50 -6.39
C TRP A 126 -1.95 -9.34 -7.62
N SER A 127 -1.89 -10.38 -8.44
CA SER A 127 -1.36 -10.23 -9.80
C SER A 127 -2.27 -9.30 -10.63
N PRO A 128 -1.74 -8.59 -11.63
CA PRO A 128 -2.53 -7.67 -12.44
C PRO A 128 -3.72 -8.30 -13.16
N ASP A 129 -3.67 -9.61 -13.43
CA ASP A 129 -4.76 -10.39 -14.02
C ASP A 129 -5.78 -10.90 -12.98
N GLY A 130 -5.53 -10.69 -11.68
CA GLY A 130 -6.39 -11.15 -10.59
C GLY A 130 -6.46 -12.67 -10.39
N GLN A 131 -5.55 -13.43 -11.02
CA GLN A 131 -5.59 -14.90 -10.96
C GLN A 131 -4.69 -15.47 -9.85
N ARG A 132 -3.74 -14.68 -9.33
CA ARG A 132 -2.75 -15.13 -8.35
C ARG A 132 -2.58 -14.10 -7.25
N LEU A 133 -2.04 -14.57 -6.12
CA LEU A 133 -1.57 -13.77 -5.02
C LEU A 133 -0.09 -14.05 -4.76
N ALA A 134 0.71 -13.02 -4.58
CA ALA A 134 2.02 -13.11 -3.95
C ALA A 134 1.87 -12.72 -2.48
N PHE A 135 2.61 -13.35 -1.59
CA PHE A 135 2.50 -13.10 -0.15
C PHE A 135 3.78 -13.47 0.59
N TYR A 136 3.90 -12.97 1.79
CA TYR A 136 4.95 -13.30 2.75
C TYR A 136 4.54 -14.51 3.57
N SER A 137 5.48 -15.41 3.87
CA SER A 137 5.26 -16.55 4.76
C SER A 137 6.50 -16.96 5.53
N GLU A 138 6.32 -17.35 6.78
CA GLU A 138 7.39 -17.83 7.67
C GLU A 138 7.46 -19.37 7.75
N ARG A 139 6.71 -20.11 6.90
CA ARG A 139 6.55 -21.56 6.97
C ARG A 139 7.83 -22.38 6.83
N ASP A 140 8.84 -21.84 6.15
CA ASP A 140 10.15 -22.48 6.01
C ASP A 140 11.23 -21.88 6.93
N GLY A 141 10.81 -21.16 8.00
CA GLY A 141 11.62 -20.70 9.12
C GLY A 141 12.20 -19.31 9.00
N GLN A 142 12.36 -18.78 7.81
CA GLN A 142 12.62 -17.37 7.49
C GLN A 142 11.40 -16.80 6.79
N GLY A 143 11.31 -15.46 6.71
CA GLY A 143 10.27 -14.83 5.91
C GLY A 143 10.63 -14.92 4.44
N ASP A 144 9.79 -15.58 3.67
CA ASP A 144 9.96 -15.81 2.23
C ASP A 144 8.76 -15.33 1.43
N VAL A 145 8.96 -15.17 0.13
CA VAL A 145 7.89 -14.83 -0.81
C VAL A 145 7.31 -16.10 -1.41
N TYR A 146 6.01 -16.19 -1.36
CA TYR A 146 5.21 -17.27 -1.94
C TYR A 146 4.21 -16.73 -2.96
N ILE A 147 3.80 -17.60 -3.86
CA ILE A 147 2.69 -17.37 -4.81
C ILE A 147 1.68 -18.49 -4.66
N MET A 148 0.41 -18.16 -4.82
CA MET A 148 -0.70 -19.11 -4.92
C MET A 148 -1.71 -18.63 -5.96
N ASN A 149 -2.58 -19.54 -6.39
CA ASN A 149 -3.78 -19.19 -7.14
C ASN A 149 -4.74 -18.38 -6.25
N ALA A 150 -5.61 -17.60 -6.85
CA ALA A 150 -6.59 -16.77 -6.16
C ALA A 150 -7.65 -17.54 -5.35
N ASP A 151 -7.70 -18.87 -5.50
CA ASP A 151 -8.54 -19.79 -4.72
C ASP A 151 -7.78 -20.45 -3.55
N GLY A 152 -6.50 -20.09 -3.33
CA GLY A 152 -5.64 -20.67 -2.30
C GLY A 152 -4.88 -21.92 -2.74
N SER A 153 -5.16 -22.47 -3.92
CA SER A 153 -4.47 -23.65 -4.44
C SER A 153 -3.08 -23.31 -5.02
N GLY A 154 -2.24 -24.31 -5.23
CA GLY A 154 -0.99 -24.16 -5.96
C GLY A 154 0.04 -23.30 -5.23
N VAL A 155 0.07 -23.31 -3.90
CA VAL A 155 1.07 -22.58 -3.10
C VAL A 155 2.47 -23.04 -3.48
N LYS A 156 3.31 -22.08 -3.86
CA LYS A 156 4.69 -22.31 -4.28
C LYS A 156 5.59 -21.26 -3.66
N ARG A 157 6.69 -21.72 -3.04
CA ARG A 157 7.78 -20.85 -2.59
C ARG A 157 8.51 -20.26 -3.80
N VAL A 158 8.75 -18.95 -3.78
CA VAL A 158 9.45 -18.21 -4.84
C VAL A 158 10.88 -17.89 -4.45
N THR A 159 11.09 -17.44 -3.21
CA THR A 159 12.44 -17.24 -2.66
C THR A 159 12.80 -18.41 -1.75
N ASP A 160 14.06 -18.85 -1.79
CA ASP A 160 14.51 -20.06 -1.09
C ASP A 160 15.89 -19.90 -0.42
N ASP A 161 16.38 -18.68 -0.29
CA ASP A 161 17.62 -18.43 0.44
C ASP A 161 17.39 -18.28 1.97
N ALA A 162 18.45 -18.04 2.72
CA ALA A 162 18.39 -17.96 4.18
C ALA A 162 18.10 -16.55 4.71
N ALA A 163 17.76 -15.61 3.84
CA ALA A 163 17.50 -14.22 4.21
C ALA A 163 16.01 -13.96 4.38
N LEU A 164 15.69 -12.82 5.00
CA LEU A 164 14.35 -12.27 5.01
C LEU A 164 14.03 -11.70 3.63
N ASP A 165 12.92 -12.12 3.06
CA ASP A 165 12.40 -11.65 1.78
C ASP A 165 10.98 -11.09 1.95
N ILE A 166 10.76 -9.84 1.55
CA ILE A 166 9.48 -9.12 1.71
C ILE A 166 8.95 -8.75 0.32
N PRO A 167 7.75 -9.21 -0.08
CA PRO A 167 7.17 -8.82 -1.36
C PRO A 167 6.69 -7.37 -1.35
N TYR A 168 6.86 -6.68 -2.49
CA TYR A 168 6.31 -5.36 -2.79
C TYR A 168 5.43 -5.35 -4.04
N GLY A 169 4.98 -6.51 -4.47
CA GLY A 169 4.00 -6.68 -5.52
C GLY A 169 4.57 -7.12 -6.87
N TRP A 170 3.71 -7.07 -7.84
CA TRP A 170 3.94 -7.53 -9.20
C TRP A 170 4.32 -6.37 -10.11
N SER A 171 5.16 -6.64 -11.11
CA SER A 171 5.30 -5.70 -12.23
C SER A 171 3.94 -5.52 -12.95
N PRO A 172 3.66 -4.37 -13.56
CA PRO A 172 2.38 -4.11 -14.21
C PRO A 172 2.01 -5.10 -15.32
N ASP A 173 3.01 -5.75 -15.93
CA ASP A 173 2.82 -6.81 -16.93
C ASP A 173 2.60 -8.21 -16.30
N GLY A 174 2.69 -8.32 -14.97
CA GLY A 174 2.50 -9.57 -14.23
C GLY A 174 3.61 -10.61 -14.40
N GLN A 175 4.75 -10.25 -15.02
CA GLN A 175 5.82 -11.20 -15.31
C GLN A 175 6.85 -11.32 -14.19
N LYS A 176 6.97 -10.29 -13.34
CA LYS A 176 7.96 -10.21 -12.28
C LYS A 176 7.35 -9.86 -10.94
N LEU A 177 8.08 -10.21 -9.88
CA LEU A 177 7.89 -9.73 -8.53
C LEU A 177 8.97 -8.74 -8.16
N LEU A 178 8.61 -7.75 -7.35
CA LEU A 178 9.51 -6.86 -6.63
C LEU A 178 9.61 -7.35 -5.18
N VAL A 179 10.81 -7.53 -4.70
CA VAL A 179 11.11 -8.10 -3.40
C VAL A 179 12.22 -7.29 -2.73
N SER A 180 12.07 -6.98 -1.46
CA SER A 180 13.19 -6.53 -0.63
C SER A 180 13.77 -7.75 0.09
N SER A 181 15.08 -7.95 -0.04
CA SER A 181 15.76 -9.16 0.43
C SER A 181 17.04 -8.85 1.20
N GLY A 182 17.20 -9.53 2.33
CA GLY A 182 18.40 -9.44 3.17
C GLY A 182 19.61 -10.24 2.70
N ARG A 183 19.55 -10.92 1.53
CA ARG A 183 20.59 -11.84 1.02
C ARG A 183 21.94 -11.19 0.77
N SER A 184 22.01 -9.89 0.65
CA SER A 184 23.22 -9.11 0.45
C SER A 184 23.81 -8.50 1.72
N GLY A 185 23.17 -8.70 2.89
CA GLY A 185 23.63 -8.23 4.19
C GLY A 185 22.76 -7.13 4.81
N ASN A 186 22.05 -6.37 4.01
CA ASN A 186 20.95 -5.47 4.34
C ASN A 186 19.80 -5.73 3.37
N LEU A 187 18.66 -5.08 3.59
CA LEU A 187 17.51 -5.21 2.69
C LEU A 187 17.77 -4.41 1.41
N ASP A 188 17.97 -5.12 0.30
CA ASP A 188 18.06 -4.53 -1.03
C ASP A 188 16.86 -4.97 -1.88
N LEU A 189 16.57 -4.20 -2.92
CA LEU A 189 15.52 -4.54 -3.87
C LEU A 189 16.02 -5.51 -4.93
N PHE A 190 15.19 -6.50 -5.19
CA PHE A 190 15.38 -7.50 -6.24
C PHE A 190 14.13 -7.58 -7.11
N THR A 191 14.32 -7.84 -8.39
CA THR A 191 13.26 -8.32 -9.27
C THR A 191 13.53 -9.77 -9.64
N MET A 192 12.49 -10.57 -9.76
CA MET A 192 12.58 -11.96 -10.14
C MET A 192 11.35 -12.41 -10.93
N LYS A 193 11.47 -13.47 -11.71
CA LYS A 193 10.31 -14.10 -12.34
C LYS A 193 9.40 -14.73 -11.27
N THR A 194 8.16 -14.93 -11.62
CA THR A 194 7.15 -15.53 -10.73
C THR A 194 7.41 -17.01 -10.41
N ASP A 195 8.35 -17.64 -11.09
CA ASP A 195 8.82 -19.00 -10.78
C ASP A 195 10.06 -19.03 -9.85
N GLY A 196 10.56 -17.85 -9.45
CA GLY A 196 11.77 -17.67 -8.65
C GLY A 196 13.04 -17.55 -9.48
N GLY A 197 12.95 -17.68 -10.81
CA GLY A 197 14.09 -17.52 -11.71
C GLY A 197 14.42 -16.07 -12.05
N ASP A 198 15.51 -15.89 -12.78
CA ASP A 198 15.98 -14.58 -13.28
C ASP A 198 16.09 -13.51 -12.18
N VAL A 199 16.65 -13.91 -11.03
CA VAL A 199 16.83 -13.01 -9.87
C VAL A 199 17.85 -11.94 -10.22
N LYS A 200 17.44 -10.68 -10.15
CA LYS A 200 18.29 -9.52 -10.40
C LYS A 200 18.26 -8.58 -9.21
N ARG A 201 19.43 -8.26 -8.68
CA ARG A 201 19.57 -7.19 -7.71
C ARG A 201 19.37 -5.85 -8.41
N VAL A 202 18.46 -5.05 -7.90
CA VAL A 202 18.10 -3.72 -8.44
C VAL A 202 18.84 -2.62 -7.72
N THR A 203 19.01 -2.77 -6.39
CA THR A 203 19.69 -1.78 -5.55
C THR A 203 20.87 -2.38 -4.79
N SER A 204 21.77 -1.52 -4.29
CA SER A 204 22.94 -1.93 -3.51
C SER A 204 23.42 -0.81 -2.59
N LEU A 205 22.49 -0.09 -1.99
CA LEU A 205 22.79 0.96 -1.02
C LEU A 205 23.24 0.37 0.32
N GLU A 206 23.84 1.18 1.19
CA GLU A 206 24.27 0.74 2.52
C GLU A 206 23.10 0.59 3.49
N GLY A 207 21.98 1.30 3.24
CA GLY A 207 20.77 1.27 4.04
C GLY A 207 19.81 0.18 3.59
N ASP A 208 18.77 -0.04 4.41
CA ASP A 208 17.66 -0.89 4.01
C ASP A 208 16.78 -0.18 2.98
N ASP A 209 16.53 -0.84 1.86
CA ASP A 209 15.69 -0.38 0.76
C ASP A 209 14.29 -1.00 0.91
N VAL A 210 13.32 -0.16 1.20
CA VAL A 210 11.96 -0.58 1.59
C VAL A 210 10.88 0.30 0.95
N ALA A 211 9.60 0.01 1.24
CA ALA A 211 8.46 0.77 0.72
C ALA A 211 8.51 0.98 -0.79
N ALA A 212 8.91 -0.07 -1.51
CA ALA A 212 9.17 0.00 -2.94
C ALA A 212 7.88 -0.09 -3.77
N GLN A 213 7.84 0.62 -4.88
CA GLN A 213 6.67 0.68 -5.76
C GLN A 213 7.11 0.76 -7.23
N TRP A 214 6.51 -0.08 -8.07
CA TRP A 214 6.65 0.04 -9.52
C TRP A 214 5.99 1.32 -10.04
N SER A 215 6.60 1.98 -11.02
CA SER A 215 5.89 2.97 -11.82
C SER A 215 4.73 2.31 -12.59
N PRO A 216 3.62 3.01 -12.87
CA PRO A 216 2.49 2.45 -13.60
C PRO A 216 2.83 1.82 -14.95
N ASP A 217 3.86 2.32 -15.64
CA ASP A 217 4.35 1.77 -16.91
C ASP A 217 5.37 0.61 -16.73
N GLY A 218 5.79 0.33 -15.49
CA GLY A 218 6.73 -0.72 -15.16
C GLY A 218 8.19 -0.43 -15.52
N SER A 219 8.52 0.78 -15.93
CA SER A 219 9.88 1.14 -16.34
C SER A 219 10.81 1.44 -15.16
N GLN A 220 10.26 1.92 -14.05
CA GLN A 220 11.01 2.36 -12.88
C GLN A 220 10.42 1.83 -11.56
N ILE A 221 11.22 1.95 -10.52
CA ILE A 221 10.85 1.62 -9.14
C ILE A 221 11.23 2.82 -8.28
N ALA A 222 10.27 3.34 -7.50
CA ALA A 222 10.51 4.29 -6.43
C ALA A 222 10.56 3.55 -5.09
N PHE A 223 11.41 3.99 -4.18
CA PHE A 223 11.56 3.34 -2.88
C PHE A 223 12.17 4.29 -1.85
N GLU A 224 12.11 3.88 -0.58
CA GLU A 224 12.81 4.52 0.53
C GLU A 224 14.10 3.77 0.82
N SER A 225 15.19 4.51 1.07
CA SER A 225 16.42 3.94 1.58
C SER A 225 16.87 4.67 2.84
N ALA A 226 17.19 3.88 3.88
CA ALA A 226 17.64 4.41 5.16
C ALA A 226 19.18 4.44 5.20
N THR A 227 19.79 5.58 4.90
CA THR A 227 21.23 5.78 5.02
C THR A 227 21.58 6.53 6.32
N GLY A 228 22.09 5.79 7.31
CA GLY A 228 22.43 6.36 8.62
C GLY A 228 21.22 6.75 9.45
N ARG A 229 20.96 8.06 9.59
CA ARG A 229 19.79 8.59 10.33
C ARG A 229 18.72 9.17 9.42
N ASN A 230 18.98 9.19 8.12
CA ASN A 230 18.10 9.77 7.14
C ASN A 230 17.38 8.69 6.37
N VAL A 231 16.17 9.00 5.92
CA VAL A 231 15.41 8.24 4.93
C VAL A 231 15.26 9.14 3.73
N GLU A 232 15.68 8.63 2.56
CA GLU A 232 15.62 9.35 1.30
C GLU A 232 14.76 8.59 0.30
N VAL A 233 14.16 9.30 -0.64
CA VAL A 233 13.44 8.71 -1.76
C VAL A 233 14.35 8.54 -2.95
N TYR A 234 14.41 7.33 -3.45
CA TYR A 234 15.17 6.92 -4.62
C TYR A 234 14.28 6.49 -5.75
N VAL A 235 14.78 6.61 -6.96
CA VAL A 235 14.22 5.99 -8.15
C VAL A 235 15.32 5.24 -8.90
N VAL A 236 14.98 4.08 -9.40
CA VAL A 236 15.86 3.24 -10.20
C VAL A 236 15.10 2.66 -11.38
N ASN A 237 15.75 2.44 -12.51
CA ASN A 237 15.14 1.68 -13.59
C ASN A 237 14.87 0.23 -13.17
N ALA A 238 13.87 -0.40 -13.71
CA ALA A 238 13.49 -1.79 -13.43
C ALA A 238 14.61 -2.81 -13.67
N ASP A 239 15.64 -2.45 -14.44
CA ASP A 239 16.82 -3.26 -14.70
C ASP A 239 18.00 -2.98 -13.73
N GLY A 240 17.82 -2.08 -12.75
CA GLY A 240 18.81 -1.65 -11.78
C GLY A 240 19.73 -0.54 -12.28
N SER A 241 19.60 -0.07 -13.50
CA SER A 241 20.36 1.08 -14.02
C SER A 241 19.76 2.40 -13.56
N ASN A 242 20.53 3.48 -13.70
CA ASN A 242 20.09 4.83 -13.39
C ASN A 242 19.48 4.98 -11.98
N LEU A 243 20.17 4.44 -10.97
CA LEU A 243 19.80 4.71 -9.58
C LEU A 243 20.05 6.17 -9.25
N VAL A 244 19.02 6.83 -8.79
CA VAL A 244 18.99 8.25 -8.51
C VAL A 244 18.41 8.49 -7.13
N ASP A 245 19.17 9.22 -6.30
CA ASP A 245 18.64 9.83 -5.08
C ASP A 245 17.87 11.08 -5.47
N LEU A 246 16.54 11.04 -5.28
CA LEU A 246 15.67 12.16 -5.67
C LEU A 246 15.62 13.27 -4.64
N THR A 247 15.98 13.02 -3.40
CA THR A 247 15.71 14.00 -2.34
C THR A 247 16.93 14.71 -1.80
N LEU A 248 18.13 14.10 -1.88
CA LEU A 248 19.46 14.71 -1.68
C LEU A 248 19.61 15.63 -0.45
N ARG A 249 18.87 15.44 0.61
CA ARG A 249 18.84 16.33 1.78
C ARG A 249 19.00 15.53 3.08
N PRO A 250 19.67 16.10 4.11
CA PRO A 250 19.93 15.39 5.36
C PRO A 250 18.71 15.34 6.30
N LEU A 251 17.51 15.24 5.76
CA LEU A 251 16.24 15.17 6.48
C LEU A 251 15.38 14.05 5.90
N ARG A 252 14.37 13.63 6.63
CA ARG A 252 13.52 12.53 6.23
C ARG A 252 12.69 12.91 5.01
N ASP A 253 12.81 12.13 3.95
CA ASP A 253 11.95 12.12 2.77
C ASP A 253 11.37 10.71 2.60
N ALA A 254 10.05 10.57 2.54
CA ALA A 254 9.38 9.29 2.64
C ALA A 254 8.05 9.25 1.88
N HIS A 255 7.45 8.06 1.82
CA HIS A 255 6.15 7.81 1.20
C HIS A 255 6.07 8.28 -0.26
N PRO A 256 6.98 7.81 -1.13
CA PRO A 256 6.87 8.13 -2.54
C PRO A 256 5.62 7.49 -3.16
N VAL A 257 4.85 8.28 -3.91
CA VAL A 257 3.66 7.83 -4.63
C VAL A 257 3.74 8.29 -6.08
N TRP A 258 3.72 7.34 -7.00
CA TRP A 258 3.73 7.64 -8.43
C TRP A 258 2.45 8.33 -8.89
N ALA A 259 2.58 9.39 -9.67
CA ALA A 259 1.45 9.89 -10.46
C ALA A 259 1.11 8.89 -11.58
N PRO A 260 -0.14 8.91 -12.09
CA PRO A 260 -0.57 7.99 -13.15
C PRO A 260 0.23 8.10 -14.44
N ASP A 261 0.95 9.20 -14.65
CA ASP A 261 1.78 9.46 -15.83
C ASP A 261 3.14 8.73 -15.81
N SER A 262 3.51 8.07 -14.71
CA SER A 262 4.80 7.39 -14.53
C SER A 262 6.02 8.33 -14.59
N VAL A 263 5.83 9.63 -14.45
CA VAL A 263 6.88 10.66 -14.52
C VAL A 263 7.03 11.38 -13.20
N ARG A 264 5.92 11.73 -12.56
CA ARG A 264 5.89 12.51 -11.32
C ARG A 264 5.74 11.62 -10.10
N LEU A 265 6.39 12.04 -9.01
CA LEU A 265 6.25 11.47 -7.67
C LEU A 265 5.78 12.55 -6.70
N ALA A 266 4.80 12.22 -5.87
CA ALA A 266 4.53 12.93 -4.64
C ALA A 266 5.22 12.22 -3.48
N PHE A 267 5.72 12.96 -2.52
CA PHE A 267 6.37 12.42 -1.32
C PHE A 267 6.24 13.38 -0.14
N VAL A 268 6.47 12.87 1.05
CA VAL A 268 6.50 13.64 2.30
C VAL A 268 7.94 13.99 2.63
N SER A 269 8.18 15.24 3.04
CA SER A 269 9.53 15.72 3.37
C SER A 269 9.55 16.62 4.59
N ASP A 270 10.51 16.40 5.48
CA ASP A 270 10.74 17.22 6.69
C ASP A 270 11.69 18.40 6.42
N ARG A 271 11.99 18.73 5.14
CA ARG A 271 12.99 19.75 4.75
C ARG A 271 12.71 21.18 5.22
N THR A 272 11.49 21.46 5.67
CA THR A 272 11.05 22.76 6.17
C THR A 272 10.71 22.77 7.66
N ALA A 273 11.20 21.80 8.42
CA ALA A 273 11.01 21.58 9.85
C ALA A 273 9.72 20.84 10.23
N ASP A 274 8.67 20.96 9.44
CA ASP A 274 7.44 20.17 9.55
C ASP A 274 7.35 19.27 8.31
N SER A 275 6.61 18.17 8.40
CA SER A 275 6.37 17.28 7.27
C SER A 275 5.46 17.95 6.25
N GLU A 276 5.94 18.12 5.02
CA GLU A 276 5.23 18.77 3.94
C GLU A 276 5.19 17.87 2.70
N ILE A 277 4.22 18.09 1.83
CA ILE A 277 4.09 17.32 0.59
C ILE A 277 4.81 18.06 -0.53
N TYR A 278 5.59 17.30 -1.26
CA TYR A 278 6.31 17.75 -2.45
C TYR A 278 5.95 16.91 -3.65
N VAL A 279 6.00 17.51 -4.82
CA VAL A 279 5.92 16.84 -6.12
C VAL A 279 7.16 17.15 -6.92
N MET A 280 7.77 16.13 -7.48
CA MET A 280 8.88 16.28 -8.41
C MET A 280 8.75 15.31 -9.57
N ASP A 281 9.45 15.58 -10.65
CA ASP A 281 9.66 14.59 -11.69
C ASP A 281 10.96 13.81 -11.47
N THR A 282 11.04 12.65 -12.06
CA THR A 282 12.20 11.76 -11.94
C THR A 282 13.43 12.28 -12.69
N ASN A 283 13.30 13.35 -13.48
CA ASN A 283 14.38 14.02 -14.23
C ASN A 283 14.93 15.27 -13.53
N TYR A 284 14.44 15.61 -12.32
CA TYR A 284 14.79 16.85 -11.59
C TYR A 284 14.48 18.14 -12.33
N SER A 285 13.57 18.12 -13.32
CA SER A 285 13.26 19.34 -14.07
C SER A 285 12.46 20.33 -13.23
N PHE A 286 11.75 19.83 -12.23
CA PHE A 286 11.05 20.66 -11.23
C PHE A 286 10.98 19.97 -9.87
N LEU A 287 10.86 20.78 -8.83
CA LEU A 287 10.43 20.39 -7.49
C LEU A 287 9.43 21.43 -7.01
N THR A 288 8.23 21.00 -6.73
CA THR A 288 7.16 21.87 -6.25
C THR A 288 6.82 21.49 -4.81
N GLN A 289 6.87 22.46 -3.92
CA GLN A 289 6.29 22.31 -2.59
C GLN A 289 4.78 22.51 -2.72
N VAL A 290 4.01 21.46 -2.47
CA VAL A 290 2.55 21.48 -2.56
C VAL A 290 1.95 22.11 -1.33
N THR A 291 2.51 21.81 -0.16
CA THR A 291 2.07 22.35 1.12
C THR A 291 3.19 23.16 1.79
N ALA A 292 2.83 24.19 2.55
CA ALA A 292 3.80 25.09 3.18
C ALA A 292 3.20 25.73 4.45
N VAL A 293 2.70 24.91 5.36
CA VAL A 293 2.10 25.38 6.61
C VAL A 293 2.87 24.80 7.80
N GLN A 294 2.89 25.52 8.91
CA GLN A 294 3.57 25.07 10.14
C GLN A 294 2.78 23.97 10.82
N ARG A 295 2.70 22.81 10.22
CA ARG A 295 2.02 21.60 10.69
C ARG A 295 2.35 20.42 9.79
N GLU A 296 2.01 19.21 10.25
CA GLU A 296 2.26 18.01 9.49
C GLU A 296 1.26 17.83 8.34
N ASP A 297 1.77 17.69 7.12
CA ASP A 297 1.03 17.27 5.95
C ASP A 297 1.57 15.90 5.49
N ALA A 298 0.67 14.94 5.28
CA ALA A 298 1.05 13.54 5.05
C ALA A 298 0.07 12.81 4.14
N TRP A 299 0.41 11.57 3.78
CA TRP A 299 -0.41 10.65 2.98
C TRP A 299 -0.96 11.27 1.69
N PRO A 300 -0.09 11.71 0.78
CA PRO A 300 -0.54 12.19 -0.52
C PRO A 300 -1.16 11.07 -1.34
N ALA A 301 -2.24 11.37 -2.05
CA ALA A 301 -2.89 10.47 -2.99
C ALA A 301 -3.23 11.23 -4.27
N TRP A 302 -2.74 10.75 -5.41
CA TRP A 302 -3.01 11.35 -6.72
C TRP A 302 -4.43 11.09 -7.19
N SER A 303 -5.06 12.11 -7.76
CA SER A 303 -6.26 11.90 -8.57
C SER A 303 -5.94 11.02 -9.79
N PRO A 304 -6.89 10.22 -10.30
CA PRO A 304 -6.65 9.32 -11.43
C PRO A 304 -6.21 10.01 -12.72
N ASP A 305 -6.52 11.29 -12.88
CA ASP A 305 -6.08 12.14 -14.00
C ASP A 305 -4.70 12.80 -13.75
N GLY A 306 -4.12 12.65 -12.55
CA GLY A 306 -2.84 13.20 -12.18
C GLY A 306 -2.80 14.73 -12.05
N THR A 307 -3.94 15.39 -11.88
CA THR A 307 -3.99 16.86 -11.78
C THR A 307 -4.02 17.36 -10.34
N GLN A 308 -4.51 16.55 -9.41
CA GLN A 308 -4.71 16.92 -8.02
C GLN A 308 -4.13 15.89 -7.05
N LEU A 309 -3.88 16.35 -5.82
CA LEU A 309 -3.52 15.55 -4.67
C LEU A 309 -4.53 15.74 -3.56
N ALA A 310 -5.06 14.64 -3.03
CA ALA A 310 -5.68 14.62 -1.73
C ALA A 310 -4.61 14.27 -0.68
N PHE A 311 -4.69 14.88 0.50
CA PHE A 311 -3.72 14.67 1.56
C PHE A 311 -4.32 14.94 2.94
N VAL A 312 -3.62 14.52 3.96
CA VAL A 312 -3.95 14.81 5.35
C VAL A 312 -3.16 16.00 5.84
N SER A 313 -3.81 16.90 6.57
CA SER A 313 -3.18 18.04 7.21
C SER A 313 -3.74 18.25 8.62
N ASP A 314 -2.88 18.56 9.58
CA ASP A 314 -3.30 18.92 10.94
C ASP A 314 -3.27 20.44 11.18
N ARG A 315 -3.21 21.25 10.11
CA ARG A 315 -3.12 22.73 10.17
C ARG A 315 -4.23 23.40 10.97
N ASP A 316 -5.37 22.76 11.12
CA ASP A 316 -6.51 23.23 11.91
C ASP A 316 -6.60 22.58 13.31
N ASN A 317 -5.49 22.05 13.84
CA ASN A 317 -5.36 21.32 15.12
C ASN A 317 -6.10 19.98 15.15
N ASN A 318 -6.45 19.44 14.02
CA ASN A 318 -7.02 18.14 13.81
C ASN A 318 -6.65 17.65 12.41
N HIS A 319 -6.43 16.35 12.25
CA HIS A 319 -6.14 15.78 10.94
C HIS A 319 -7.41 15.80 10.08
N GLU A 320 -7.33 16.48 8.95
CA GLU A 320 -8.42 16.65 8.01
C GLU A 320 -7.93 16.38 6.59
N ILE A 321 -8.86 16.02 5.71
CA ILE A 321 -8.52 15.84 4.30
C ILE A 321 -8.57 17.17 3.57
N TYR A 322 -7.50 17.44 2.85
CA TYR A 322 -7.33 18.59 1.98
C TYR A 322 -7.17 18.15 0.54
N LEU A 323 -7.47 19.03 -0.37
CA LEU A 323 -7.21 18.91 -1.81
C LEU A 323 -6.29 20.05 -2.25
N ALA A 324 -5.39 19.77 -3.16
CA ALA A 324 -4.60 20.78 -3.85
C ALA A 324 -4.39 20.38 -5.31
N ASN A 325 -4.16 21.34 -6.17
CA ASN A 325 -3.58 21.07 -7.48
C ASN A 325 -2.12 20.59 -7.30
N ALA A 326 -1.62 19.81 -8.24
CA ALA A 326 -0.25 19.29 -8.19
C ALA A 326 0.85 20.37 -8.14
N ASP A 327 0.52 21.60 -8.50
CA ASP A 327 1.40 22.77 -8.38
C ASP A 327 1.31 23.49 -7.03
N GLY A 328 0.52 23.00 -6.08
CA GLY A 328 0.32 23.55 -4.76
C GLY A 328 -0.75 24.65 -4.68
N THR A 329 -1.33 25.04 -5.80
CA THR A 329 -2.44 26.00 -5.82
C THR A 329 -3.79 25.36 -5.46
N GLY A 330 -4.80 26.17 -5.22
CA GLY A 330 -6.17 25.68 -5.04
C GLY A 330 -6.40 24.85 -3.78
N GLN A 331 -5.54 24.99 -2.75
CA GLN A 331 -5.70 24.23 -1.51
C GLN A 331 -7.06 24.47 -0.87
N THR A 332 -7.79 23.42 -0.66
CA THR A 332 -9.15 23.46 -0.11
C THR A 332 -9.32 22.37 0.94
N ARG A 333 -9.82 22.73 2.10
CA ARG A 333 -10.22 21.78 3.13
C ARG A 333 -11.51 21.08 2.70
N LEU A 334 -11.48 19.76 2.68
CA LEU A 334 -12.65 18.95 2.30
C LEU A 334 -13.44 18.44 3.49
N THR A 335 -12.77 18.14 4.60
CA THR A 335 -13.43 17.64 5.81
C THR A 335 -13.29 18.62 6.97
N ASN A 336 -14.27 18.59 7.88
CA ASN A 336 -14.32 19.46 9.07
C ASN A 336 -15.09 18.75 10.17
N ASP A 337 -14.49 17.76 10.79
CA ASP A 337 -15.06 16.98 11.89
C ASP A 337 -14.14 17.10 13.12
N PRO A 338 -14.66 17.08 14.37
CA PRO A 338 -13.80 17.09 15.55
C PRO A 338 -12.93 15.83 15.69
N ASN A 339 -13.16 14.82 14.90
CA ASN A 339 -12.38 13.59 14.88
C ASN A 339 -11.43 13.57 13.68
N PRO A 340 -10.22 12.99 13.82
CA PRO A 340 -9.24 12.93 12.74
C PRO A 340 -9.74 12.19 11.51
N ASP A 341 -9.50 12.76 10.33
CA ASP A 341 -9.70 12.16 9.02
C ASP A 341 -8.35 11.89 8.36
N LEU A 342 -8.13 10.66 7.92
CA LEU A 342 -6.83 10.15 7.49
C LEU A 342 -6.96 9.31 6.21
N SER A 343 -5.81 9.07 5.56
CA SER A 343 -5.67 8.11 4.45
C SER A 343 -6.70 8.34 3.33
N PRO A 344 -6.67 9.48 2.64
CA PRO A 344 -7.55 9.72 1.51
C PRO A 344 -7.21 8.81 0.34
N GLU A 345 -8.25 8.30 -0.34
CA GLU A 345 -8.13 7.49 -1.56
C GLU A 345 -9.15 7.95 -2.60
N TRP A 346 -8.69 8.15 -3.80
CA TRP A 346 -9.55 8.52 -4.93
C TRP A 346 -10.30 7.30 -5.48
N SER A 347 -11.56 7.52 -5.84
CA SER A 347 -12.26 6.56 -6.69
C SER A 347 -11.59 6.49 -8.07
N PRO A 348 -11.62 5.32 -8.75
CA PRO A 348 -10.99 5.18 -10.07
C PRO A 348 -11.52 6.15 -11.15
N ASP A 349 -12.74 6.65 -10.98
CA ASP A 349 -13.36 7.64 -11.87
C ASP A 349 -13.05 9.10 -11.48
N GLY A 350 -12.33 9.32 -10.39
CA GLY A 350 -11.94 10.64 -9.89
C GLY A 350 -13.09 11.49 -9.32
N SER A 351 -14.30 10.94 -9.20
CA SER A 351 -15.47 11.73 -8.79
C SER A 351 -15.64 11.82 -7.26
N ARG A 352 -14.89 11.01 -6.51
CA ARG A 352 -15.06 10.88 -5.05
C ARG A 352 -13.74 10.65 -4.34
N LEU A 353 -13.74 11.01 -3.06
CA LEU A 353 -12.71 10.63 -2.09
C LEU A 353 -13.29 9.74 -1.02
N ALA A 354 -12.56 8.69 -0.71
CA ALA A 354 -12.72 7.90 0.48
C ALA A 354 -11.67 8.30 1.51
N PHE A 355 -12.00 8.27 2.78
CA PHE A 355 -11.07 8.58 3.86
C PHE A 355 -11.49 7.88 5.16
N VAL A 356 -10.56 7.74 6.09
CA VAL A 356 -10.77 7.12 7.39
C VAL A 356 -11.02 8.20 8.44
N ARG A 357 -12.12 8.12 9.17
CA ARG A 357 -12.40 8.95 10.33
C ARG A 357 -12.24 8.18 11.64
N TYR A 358 -11.48 8.73 12.55
CA TYR A 358 -11.38 8.22 13.93
C TYR A 358 -12.49 8.79 14.79
N ARG A 359 -13.30 7.94 15.41
CA ARG A 359 -14.37 8.40 16.29
C ARG A 359 -14.52 7.46 17.50
N GLY A 360 -14.27 7.98 18.71
CA GLY A 360 -14.51 7.20 19.93
C GLY A 360 -13.74 5.87 19.99
N GLY A 361 -12.48 5.85 19.51
CA GLY A 361 -11.65 4.66 19.43
C GLY A 361 -11.96 3.75 18.23
N ARG A 362 -12.81 4.18 17.32
CA ARG A 362 -13.18 3.47 16.08
C ARG A 362 -12.59 4.16 14.87
N ARG A 363 -12.44 3.39 13.80
CA ARG A 363 -12.09 3.88 12.47
C ARG A 363 -13.27 3.58 11.54
N ASP A 364 -13.90 4.62 11.02
CA ASP A 364 -15.00 4.51 10.06
C ASP A 364 -14.58 5.14 8.75
N ILE A 365 -15.00 4.56 7.63
CA ILE A 365 -14.75 5.17 6.32
C ILE A 365 -15.93 6.03 5.91
N TYR A 366 -15.56 7.15 5.36
CA TYR A 366 -16.47 8.12 4.75
C TYR A 366 -16.15 8.26 3.27
N VAL A 367 -17.15 8.55 2.49
CA VAL A 367 -17.03 8.91 1.08
C VAL A 367 -17.67 10.24 0.87
N MET A 368 -16.97 11.09 0.15
CA MET A 368 -17.49 12.37 -0.28
C MET A 368 -17.32 12.55 -1.79
N ASN A 369 -18.15 13.40 -2.38
CA ASN A 369 -17.92 13.87 -3.74
C ASN A 369 -16.88 14.98 -3.71
N VAL A 370 -16.05 15.04 -4.71
CA VAL A 370 -15.02 16.08 -4.91
C VAL A 370 -15.46 17.06 -5.98
#